data_f77bf786811d74ff1215e05fa445365d
#
_entry.id   f77bf786811d74ff1215e05fa445365d
#
_cell.length_a   1.000
_cell.length_b   1.000
_cell.length_c   1.000
_cell.angle_alpha   90.00
_cell.angle_beta   90.00
_cell.angle_gamma   90.00
#
_symmetry.space_group_name_H-M   'P 1'
#
loop_
_entity.id
_entity.type
_entity.pdbx_description
1 polymer ?
#
loop_
_entity_poly.entity_id
_entity_poly.type
_entity_poly.pdbx_seq_one_letter_code
_entity_poly.pdbx_strand_id
1 'polypeptide(L)' 'MYEVVKTVKGYDITRMKGTRGMYFVNVREGKGWREFHTFRTIKAAAEFIERTL' A
#
# COMPACT_ATOMS: atom_id res chain seq x y z
N MET A 1 -14.30 -1.16 0.86
CA MET A 1 -13.72 0.08 0.32
C MET A 1 -12.31 0.30 0.86
N TYR A 2 -11.38 0.58 -0.02
CA TYR A 2 -9.99 0.83 0.35
C TYR A 2 -9.73 2.31 0.49
N GLU A 3 -8.81 2.67 1.38
CA GLU A 3 -8.37 4.05 1.53
C GLU A 3 -6.85 4.11 1.46
N VAL A 4 -6.32 5.18 0.89
CA VAL A 4 -4.88 5.41 0.84
C VAL A 4 -4.46 6.00 2.18
N VAL A 5 -3.56 5.31 2.88
CA VAL A 5 -3.07 5.78 4.18
C VAL A 5 -1.71 6.47 4.07
N LYS A 6 -0.94 6.15 3.03
CA LYS A 6 0.35 6.79 2.78
C LYS A 6 0.78 6.53 1.35
N THR A 7 1.53 7.45 0.78
CA THR A 7 2.14 7.29 -0.54
C THR A 7 3.65 7.45 -0.41
N VAL A 8 4.40 6.50 -0.97
CA VAL A 8 5.86 6.50 -0.94
C VAL A 8 6.36 6.21 -2.35
N LYS A 9 7.21 7.09 -2.89
CA LYS A 9 7.79 6.93 -4.23
C LYS A 9 6.76 6.66 -5.33
N GLY A 10 5.57 7.23 -5.20
CA GLY A 10 4.50 7.03 -6.17
C GLY A 10 3.69 5.75 -5.99
N TYR A 11 4.04 4.92 -5.02
CA TYR A 11 3.26 3.74 -4.68
C TYR A 11 2.31 4.07 -3.53
N ASP A 12 1.08 3.61 -3.63
CA ASP A 12 0.07 3.86 -2.62
C ASP A 12 0.01 2.71 -1.62
N ILE A 13 0.01 3.03 -0.35
CA ILE A 13 -0.26 2.06 0.70
C ILE A 13 -1.72 2.23 1.07
N THR A 14 -2.48 1.18 0.89
CA THR A 14 -3.92 1.20 1.14
C THR A 14 -4.31 0.21 2.23
N ARG A 15 -5.46 0.45 2.84
CA ARG A 15 -6.07 -0.53 3.74
C ARG A 15 -7.56 -0.57 3.46
N MET A 16 -8.19 -1.70 3.77
CA MET A 16 -9.64 -1.80 3.70
C MET A 16 -10.21 -1.06 4.91
N LYS A 17 -11.15 -0.16 4.67
CA LYS A 17 -11.77 0.62 5.72
C LYS A 17 -12.42 -0.30 6.75
N GLY A 18 -12.10 -0.06 8.02
CA GLY A 18 -12.64 -0.87 9.11
C GLY A 18 -11.77 -2.05 9.52
N THR A 19 -10.66 -2.32 8.83
CA THR A 19 -9.73 -3.39 9.20
C THR A 19 -8.42 -2.82 9.72
N ARG A 20 -7.72 -3.62 10.51
CA ARG A 20 -6.40 -3.26 11.03
C ARG A 20 -5.42 -4.38 10.74
N GLY A 21 -4.14 -4.02 10.64
CA GLY A 21 -3.08 -5.00 10.48
C GLY A 21 -3.01 -5.61 9.10
N MET A 22 -3.60 -4.95 8.11
CA MET A 22 -3.58 -5.44 6.75
C MET A 22 -3.47 -4.26 5.80
N TYR A 23 -2.26 -4.07 5.29
CA TYR A 23 -1.95 -2.94 4.41
C TYR A 23 -1.40 -3.46 3.10
N PHE A 24 -1.83 -2.85 2.02
CA PHE A 24 -1.50 -3.30 0.66
C PHE A 24 -0.64 -2.25 -0.02
N VAL A 25 0.42 -2.69 -0.67
CA VAL A 25 1.22 -1.82 -1.52
C VAL A 25 0.70 -1.95 -2.95
N ASN A 26 0.29 -0.84 -3.53
CA ASN A 26 -0.30 -0.81 -4.86
C ASN A 26 0.42 0.18 -5.76
N VAL A 27 0.48 -0.13 -7.03
CA VAL A 27 0.90 0.82 -8.06
C VAL A 27 -0.33 1.19 -8.89
N ARG A 28 -0.43 2.45 -9.24
CA ARG A 28 -1.49 2.91 -10.14
C ARG A 28 -1.21 2.42 -11.54
N GLU A 29 -2.20 1.78 -12.12
CA GLU A 29 -2.10 1.23 -13.46
C GLU A 29 -3.39 1.50 -14.21
N GLY A 30 -3.32 2.40 -15.17
CA GLY A 30 -4.51 2.83 -15.90
C GLY A 30 -5.55 3.45 -14.98
N LYS A 31 -6.75 2.87 -14.93
CA LYS A 31 -7.86 3.37 -14.11
C LYS A 31 -7.93 2.76 -12.73
N GLY A 32 -6.99 1.85 -12.41
CA GLY A 32 -7.04 1.12 -11.15
C GLY A 32 -5.68 0.97 -10.52
N TRP A 33 -5.60 0.02 -9.60
CA TRP A 33 -4.37 -0.33 -8.92
C TRP A 33 -4.00 -1.77 -9.20
N ARG A 34 -2.70 -2.02 -9.25
CA ARG A 34 -2.18 -3.37 -9.20
C ARG A 34 -1.55 -3.57 -7.85
N GLU A 35 -2.00 -4.58 -7.12
CA GLU A 35 -1.50 -4.93 -5.80
C GLU A 35 -0.20 -5.71 -5.90
N PHE A 36 0.80 -5.35 -5.09
CA PHE A 36 2.06 -6.06 -5.02
C PHE A 36 2.15 -6.97 -3.81
N HIS A 37 2.04 -6.40 -2.63
CA HIS A 37 2.30 -7.11 -1.38
C HIS A 37 1.36 -6.65 -0.28
N THR A 38 1.27 -7.50 0.74
CA THR A 38 0.49 -7.23 1.94
C THR A 38 1.43 -7.15 3.14
N PHE A 39 1.19 -6.19 4.02
CA PHE A 39 1.98 -5.98 5.22
C PHE A 39 1.07 -5.77 6.42
N ARG A 40 1.62 -5.99 7.61
CA ARG A 40 0.87 -5.81 8.85
C ARG A 40 0.90 -4.39 9.38
N THR A 41 1.87 -3.59 8.96
CA THR A 41 2.01 -2.20 9.42
C THR A 41 2.31 -1.29 8.25
N ILE A 42 1.97 -0.02 8.41
CA ILE A 42 2.30 1.01 7.42
C ILE A 42 3.81 1.15 7.32
N LYS A 43 4.52 1.06 8.45
CA LYS A 43 5.97 1.17 8.49
C LYS A 43 6.63 0.08 7.64
N ALA A 44 6.20 -1.16 7.79
CA ALA A 44 6.74 -2.27 7.02
C ALA A 44 6.50 -2.08 5.53
N ALA A 45 5.31 -1.64 5.15
CA ALA A 45 4.99 -1.37 3.76
C ALA A 45 5.86 -0.25 3.19
N ALA A 46 6.04 0.84 3.94
CA ALA A 46 6.87 1.95 3.51
C ALA A 46 8.33 1.54 3.36
N GLU A 47 8.87 0.77 4.30
CA GLU A 47 10.23 0.27 4.22
C GLU A 47 10.44 -0.63 3.01
N PHE A 48 9.48 -1.48 2.73
CA PHE A 48 9.54 -2.34 1.54
C PHE A 48 9.69 -1.49 0.27
N ILE A 49 8.87 -0.47 0.13
CA ILE A 49 8.92 0.42 -1.03
C ILE A 49 10.29 1.10 -1.13
N GLU A 50 10.78 1.65 -0.02
CA GLU A 50 12.05 2.37 0.01
C GLU A 50 13.24 1.49 -0.31
N ARG A 51 13.22 0.23 0.13
CA ARG A 51 14.35 -0.68 -0.06
C ARG A 51 14.30 -1.44 -1.37
N THR A 52 13.12 -1.73 -1.87
CA THR A 52 12.94 -2.64 -3.00
C THR A 52 12.56 -1.91 -4.28
N LEU A 53 11.77 -0.90 -4.16
CA LEU A 53 11.23 -0.15 -5.28
C LEU A 53 11.79 1.26 -5.35
#